data_e8eb93fa54f734cf54ad64f413ba2243
#
_entry.id   e8eb93fa54f734cf54ad64f413ba2243
#
_cell.length_a   1.000
_cell.length_b   1.000
_cell.length_c   1.000
_cell.angle_alpha   90.00
_cell.angle_beta   90.00
_cell.angle_gamma   90.00
#
_symmetry.space_group_name_H-M   'P 1'
#
loop_
_entity.id
_entity.type
_entity.pdbx_description
1 polymer ?
#
loop_
_entity_poly.entity_id
_entity_poly.type
_entity_poly.pdbx_seq_one_letter_code
_entity_poly.pdbx_strand_id
1 'polypeptide(L)'
;MLGHLTTITTDHPRSVLVIGCGAGITAGAVSIDPRVERVTIVEIEKLVPQTASAWFGEPNFNVLHNPKVQVRIDDGRHYLLTAKERFDGITVDPLDPWVKGAANLYTKEFVEAMKQHLNPGGSVTMYIQLFETNEEAVKSAVAELRKPGPGTTA
;
A
#
# COMPACT_ATOMS: atom_id res chain seq x y z
N MET A 1 9.81 -3.61 -7.25
CA MET A 1 10.19 -2.17 -7.36
C MET A 1 9.37 -1.30 -6.41
N LEU A 2 8.04 -1.29 -6.46
CA LEU A 2 7.19 -0.43 -5.63
C LEU A 2 7.46 -0.57 -4.12
N GLY A 3 7.55 -1.80 -3.59
CA GLY A 3 7.86 -2.04 -2.17
C GLY A 3 9.20 -1.47 -1.73
N HIS A 4 10.25 -1.56 -2.56
CA HIS A 4 11.54 -0.94 -2.26
C HIS A 4 11.45 0.59 -2.27
N LEU A 5 10.68 1.18 -3.20
CA LEU A 5 10.45 2.62 -3.20
C LEU A 5 9.83 3.06 -1.87
N THR A 6 8.84 2.33 -1.37
CA THR A 6 8.21 2.61 -0.08
C THR A 6 9.23 2.65 1.05
N THR A 7 10.10 1.64 1.14
CA THR A 7 11.09 1.59 2.23
C THR A 7 12.23 2.59 2.08
N ILE A 8 12.57 3.00 0.84
CA ILE A 8 13.61 3.99 0.58
C ILE A 8 13.12 5.42 0.85
N THR A 9 11.86 5.72 0.53
CA THR A 9 11.26 7.06 0.72
C THR A 9 10.76 7.31 2.14
N THR A 10 10.75 6.30 2.99
CA THR A 10 10.34 6.39 4.39
C THR A 10 11.58 6.47 5.28
N ASP A 11 11.65 7.45 6.16
CA ASP A 11 12.82 7.68 7.03
C ASP A 11 13.12 6.47 7.92
N HIS A 12 12.10 5.96 8.61
CA HIS A 12 12.19 4.82 9.52
C HIS A 12 11.08 3.81 9.25
N PRO A 13 11.19 2.95 8.20
CA PRO A 13 10.12 2.08 7.74
C PRO A 13 9.93 0.84 8.65
N ARG A 14 9.59 1.01 9.93
CA ARG A 14 9.39 -0.09 10.88
C ARG A 14 8.06 -0.80 10.66
N SER A 15 7.02 -0.05 10.35
CA SER A 15 5.64 -0.53 10.20
C SER A 15 5.08 -0.08 8.86
N VAL A 16 4.77 -1.03 7.99
CA VAL A 16 4.32 -0.74 6.62
C VAL A 16 2.98 -1.40 6.34
N LEU A 17 2.06 -0.61 5.78
CA LEU A 17 0.78 -1.08 5.25
C LEU A 17 0.88 -1.30 3.75
N VAL A 18 0.46 -2.45 3.29
CA VAL A 18 0.35 -2.81 1.87
C VAL A 18 -1.12 -3.03 1.54
N ILE A 19 -1.69 -2.20 0.68
CA ILE A 19 -3.08 -2.33 0.23
C ILE A 19 -3.07 -2.99 -1.15
N GLY A 20 -3.66 -4.18 -1.20
CA GLY A 20 -3.58 -5.13 -2.30
C GLY A 20 -2.43 -6.14 -2.09
N CYS A 21 -2.75 -7.42 -2.20
CA CYS A 21 -1.77 -8.50 -2.12
C CYS A 21 -1.21 -8.86 -3.51
N GLY A 22 -2.10 -9.05 -4.48
CA GLY A 22 -1.73 -9.56 -5.79
C GLY A 22 -0.87 -10.83 -5.69
N ALA A 23 0.24 -10.88 -6.42
CA ALA A 23 1.22 -11.97 -6.31
C ALA A 23 2.11 -11.90 -5.04
N GLY A 24 1.94 -10.89 -4.20
CA GLY A 24 2.73 -10.68 -2.98
C GLY A 24 4.10 -10.03 -3.20
N ILE A 25 4.44 -9.65 -4.43
CA ILE A 25 5.78 -9.15 -4.77
C ILE A 25 6.10 -7.83 -4.06
N THR A 26 5.14 -6.91 -4.02
CA THR A 26 5.31 -5.61 -3.35
C THR A 26 5.49 -5.79 -1.85
N ALA A 27 4.65 -6.58 -1.21
CA ALA A 27 4.75 -6.90 0.21
C ALA A 27 6.03 -7.68 0.54
N GLY A 28 6.44 -8.59 -0.35
CA GLY A 28 7.70 -9.33 -0.24
C GLY A 28 8.90 -8.40 -0.23
N ALA A 29 8.96 -7.48 -1.20
CA ALA A 29 10.02 -6.48 -1.28
C ALA A 29 10.11 -5.58 -0.03
N VAL A 30 8.97 -5.26 0.59
CA VAL A 30 8.92 -4.55 1.88
C VAL A 30 9.45 -5.43 3.00
N SER A 31 9.01 -6.68 3.05
CA SER A 31 9.30 -7.59 4.19
C SER A 31 10.76 -7.97 4.35
N ILE A 32 11.53 -7.95 3.26
CA ILE A 32 12.98 -8.27 3.29
C ILE A 32 13.85 -7.09 3.74
N ASP A 33 13.33 -5.89 3.82
CA ASP A 33 14.08 -4.75 4.37
C ASP A 33 14.34 -5.01 5.87
N PRO A 34 15.61 -5.00 6.32
CA PRO A 34 15.94 -5.30 7.71
C PRO A 34 15.38 -4.27 8.71
N ARG A 35 15.08 -3.06 8.27
CA ARG A 35 14.49 -2.01 9.10
C ARG A 35 13.00 -2.22 9.37
N VAL A 36 12.33 -3.00 8.52
CA VAL A 36 10.90 -3.29 8.65
C VAL A 36 10.69 -4.36 9.72
N GLU A 37 9.88 -4.02 10.71
CA GLU A 37 9.53 -4.89 11.84
C GLU A 37 8.15 -5.53 11.64
N ARG A 38 7.24 -4.83 10.96
CA ARG A 38 5.86 -5.28 10.73
C ARG A 38 5.36 -4.88 9.35
N VAL A 39 4.72 -5.82 8.67
CA VAL A 39 3.98 -5.58 7.42
C VAL A 39 2.54 -6.00 7.62
N THR A 40 1.60 -5.12 7.35
CA THR A 40 0.18 -5.43 7.30
C THR A 40 -0.28 -5.42 5.84
N ILE A 41 -0.75 -6.55 5.33
CA ILE A 41 -1.35 -6.65 4.01
C ILE A 41 -2.87 -6.61 4.18
N VAL A 42 -3.52 -5.69 3.48
CA VAL A 42 -4.99 -5.63 3.40
C VAL A 42 -5.42 -6.05 2.00
N GLU A 43 -6.17 -7.13 1.91
CA GLU A 43 -6.61 -7.73 0.65
C GLU A 43 -8.10 -8.03 0.72
N ILE A 44 -8.85 -7.59 -0.29
CA ILE A 44 -10.31 -7.75 -0.33
C ILE A 44 -10.73 -9.18 -0.68
N GLU A 45 -9.93 -9.87 -1.50
CA GLU A 45 -10.25 -11.21 -1.97
C GLU A 45 -9.48 -12.28 -1.21
N LYS A 46 -10.18 -13.05 -0.41
CA LYS A 46 -9.64 -14.11 0.45
C LYS A 46 -8.76 -15.13 -0.30
N LEU A 47 -9.07 -15.43 -1.56
CA LEU A 47 -8.33 -16.42 -2.33
C LEU A 47 -6.99 -15.92 -2.84
N VAL A 48 -6.81 -14.60 -2.97
CA VAL A 48 -5.59 -14.00 -3.51
C VAL A 48 -4.36 -14.35 -2.65
N PRO A 49 -4.33 -14.15 -1.34
CA PRO A 49 -3.17 -14.54 -0.54
C PRO A 49 -2.87 -16.05 -0.59
N GLN A 50 -3.91 -16.89 -0.64
CA GLN A 50 -3.72 -18.34 -0.73
C GLN A 50 -3.06 -18.74 -2.06
N THR A 51 -3.52 -18.13 -3.17
CA THR A 51 -2.94 -18.35 -4.49
C THR A 51 -1.52 -17.80 -4.57
N ALA A 52 -1.27 -16.62 -4.01
CA ALA A 52 0.04 -16.02 -3.97
C ALA A 52 1.05 -16.90 -3.19
N SER A 53 0.62 -17.48 -2.09
CA SER A 53 1.45 -18.43 -1.31
C SER A 53 1.77 -19.70 -2.11
N ALA A 54 0.79 -20.25 -2.81
CA ALA A 54 0.93 -21.52 -3.52
C ALA A 54 1.81 -21.41 -4.79
N TRP A 55 1.74 -20.29 -5.51
CA TRP A 55 2.33 -20.17 -6.84
C TRP A 55 3.46 -19.16 -6.97
N PHE A 56 3.59 -18.22 -6.03
CA PHE A 56 4.54 -17.12 -6.11
C PHE A 56 5.49 -17.06 -4.89
N GLY A 57 5.64 -18.14 -4.13
CA GLY A 57 6.44 -18.16 -2.90
C GLY A 57 7.87 -17.67 -3.10
N GLU A 58 8.62 -18.22 -4.07
CA GLU A 58 9.98 -17.80 -4.35
C GLU A 58 10.06 -16.33 -4.85
N PRO A 59 9.32 -15.91 -5.90
CA PRO A 59 9.35 -14.54 -6.38
C PRO A 59 8.92 -13.50 -5.35
N ASN A 60 8.04 -13.84 -4.41
CA ASN A 60 7.55 -12.93 -3.38
C ASN A 60 8.28 -13.07 -2.03
N PHE A 61 9.44 -13.76 -2.01
CA PHE A 61 10.25 -13.98 -0.80
C PHE A 61 9.50 -14.73 0.31
N ASN A 62 8.57 -15.61 -0.04
CA ASN A 62 7.71 -16.34 0.90
C ASN A 62 7.00 -15.42 1.90
N VAL A 63 6.58 -14.24 1.46
CA VAL A 63 6.08 -13.14 2.28
C VAL A 63 4.94 -13.57 3.21
N LEU A 64 4.06 -14.48 2.77
CA LEU A 64 2.91 -14.92 3.55
C LEU A 64 3.28 -15.92 4.68
N HIS A 65 4.52 -16.40 4.68
CA HIS A 65 5.09 -17.20 5.78
C HIS A 65 6.09 -16.39 6.63
N ASN A 66 6.32 -15.14 6.31
CA ASN A 66 7.22 -14.27 7.06
C ASN A 66 6.55 -13.85 8.39
N PRO A 67 7.18 -14.08 9.55
CA PRO A 67 6.60 -13.76 10.87
C PRO A 67 6.33 -12.26 11.08
N LYS A 68 6.94 -11.37 10.30
CA LYS A 68 6.67 -9.94 10.32
C LYS A 68 5.35 -9.57 9.63
N VAL A 69 4.73 -10.48 8.89
CA VAL A 69 3.62 -10.20 7.98
C VAL A 69 2.30 -10.67 8.55
N GLN A 70 1.32 -9.79 8.53
CA GLN A 70 -0.07 -10.08 8.88
C GLN A 70 -0.98 -9.77 7.69
N VAL A 71 -1.86 -10.71 7.36
CA VAL A 71 -2.88 -10.51 6.31
C VAL A 71 -4.21 -10.21 6.96
N ARG A 72 -4.87 -9.16 6.48
CA ARG A 72 -6.23 -8.77 6.82
C ARG A 72 -7.10 -8.89 5.58
N ILE A 73 -8.17 -9.68 5.66
CA ILE A 73 -9.15 -9.77 4.58
C ILE A 73 -10.17 -8.67 4.82
N ASP A 74 -10.03 -7.58 4.08
CA ASP A 74 -10.88 -6.39 4.20
C ASP A 74 -10.74 -5.52 2.95
N ASP A 75 -11.70 -4.62 2.73
CA ASP A 75 -11.57 -3.52 1.78
C ASP A 75 -10.58 -2.49 2.32
N GLY A 76 -9.61 -2.06 1.48
CA GLY A 76 -8.55 -1.15 1.90
C GLY A 76 -9.06 0.20 2.43
N ARG A 77 -10.16 0.72 1.86
CA ARG A 77 -10.81 1.95 2.32
C ARG A 77 -11.51 1.72 3.66
N HIS A 78 -12.27 0.63 3.79
CA HIS A 78 -12.93 0.27 5.04
C HIS A 78 -11.90 0.09 6.16
N TYR A 79 -10.80 -0.59 5.88
CA TYR A 79 -9.72 -0.75 6.84
C TYR A 79 -9.18 0.59 7.34
N LEU A 80 -8.84 1.52 6.44
CA LEU A 80 -8.35 2.85 6.83
C LEU A 80 -9.38 3.67 7.61
N LEU A 81 -10.68 3.49 7.37
CA LEU A 81 -11.72 4.19 8.11
C LEU A 81 -11.93 3.64 9.53
N THR A 82 -11.58 2.39 9.77
CA THR A 82 -11.86 1.68 11.03
C THR A 82 -10.62 1.38 11.85
N ALA A 83 -9.45 1.30 11.24
CA ALA A 83 -8.18 1.07 11.91
C ALA A 83 -7.78 2.27 12.78
N LYS A 84 -7.14 1.97 13.90
CA LYS A 84 -6.54 2.98 14.80
C LYS A 84 -5.02 3.03 14.65
N GLU A 85 -4.48 2.10 13.90
CA GLU A 85 -3.04 1.94 13.70
C GLU A 85 -2.49 3.03 12.80
N ARG A 86 -1.22 3.38 13.03
CA ARG A 86 -0.44 4.25 12.17
C ARG A 86 0.75 3.48 11.60
N PHE A 87 1.22 3.94 10.45
CA PHE A 87 2.26 3.29 9.69
C PHE A 87 3.35 4.29 9.31
N ASP A 88 4.56 3.80 9.17
CA ASP A 88 5.68 4.61 8.69
C ASP A 88 5.67 4.67 7.15
N GLY A 89 5.20 3.60 6.50
CA GLY A 89 4.99 3.56 5.06
C GLY A 89 3.63 2.98 4.70
N ILE A 90 2.99 3.54 3.69
CA ILE A 90 1.79 2.97 3.09
C ILE A 90 2.04 2.80 1.59
N THR A 91 1.87 1.58 1.09
CA THR A 91 1.97 1.32 -0.34
C THR A 91 0.68 0.75 -0.89
N VAL A 92 0.27 1.25 -2.03
CA VAL A 92 -0.96 0.82 -2.71
C VAL A 92 -0.59 0.29 -4.09
N ASP A 93 -0.83 -1.00 -4.28
CA ASP A 93 -0.61 -1.71 -5.54
C ASP A 93 -1.97 -2.21 -6.05
N PRO A 94 -2.84 -1.30 -6.51
CA PRO A 94 -4.19 -1.63 -6.84
C PRO A 94 -4.27 -2.34 -8.19
N LEU A 95 -5.35 -3.08 -8.37
CA LEU A 95 -5.79 -3.52 -9.70
C LEU A 95 -6.10 -2.30 -10.58
N ASP A 96 -6.24 -2.56 -11.87
CA ASP A 96 -6.61 -1.54 -12.85
C ASP A 96 -7.84 -0.72 -12.42
N PRO A 97 -7.87 0.61 -12.66
CA PRO A 97 -8.96 1.48 -12.21
C PRO A 97 -10.35 1.09 -12.71
N TRP A 98 -10.42 0.40 -13.85
CA TRP A 98 -11.69 -0.10 -14.42
C TRP A 98 -12.20 -1.39 -13.79
N VAL A 99 -11.40 -2.04 -12.95
CA VAL A 99 -11.91 -3.16 -12.16
C VAL A 99 -12.88 -2.62 -11.12
N LYS A 100 -14.06 -3.25 -11.05
CA LYS A 100 -15.13 -2.82 -10.14
C LYS A 100 -14.61 -2.70 -8.69
N GLY A 101 -14.70 -1.51 -8.14
CA GLY A 101 -14.22 -1.21 -6.78
C GLY A 101 -12.84 -0.59 -6.71
N ALA A 102 -11.95 -0.82 -7.68
CA ALA A 102 -10.60 -0.25 -7.67
C ALA A 102 -10.58 1.27 -7.85
N ALA A 103 -11.53 1.85 -8.58
CA ALA A 103 -11.64 3.30 -8.77
C ALA A 103 -11.70 4.09 -7.44
N ASN A 104 -12.23 3.48 -6.38
CA ASN A 104 -12.32 4.12 -5.06
C ASN A 104 -10.95 4.33 -4.40
N LEU A 105 -9.92 3.60 -4.82
CA LEU A 105 -8.55 3.72 -4.32
C LEU A 105 -7.80 4.92 -4.93
N TYR A 106 -8.38 5.57 -5.94
CA TYR A 106 -7.81 6.73 -6.61
C TYR A 106 -8.51 8.05 -6.21
N THR A 107 -9.39 8.01 -5.21
CA THR A 107 -10.12 9.20 -4.77
C THR A 107 -9.29 10.04 -3.80
N LYS A 108 -9.61 11.35 -3.76
CA LYS A 108 -9.01 12.29 -2.80
C LYS A 108 -9.22 11.83 -1.36
N GLU A 109 -10.42 11.37 -1.04
CA GLU A 109 -10.79 10.90 0.29
C GLU A 109 -9.93 9.71 0.74
N PHE A 110 -9.59 8.82 -0.21
CA PHE A 110 -8.72 7.69 0.08
C PHE A 110 -7.28 8.13 0.35
N VAL A 111 -6.75 9.06 -0.44
CA VAL A 111 -5.42 9.65 -0.22
C VAL A 111 -5.36 10.36 1.13
N GLU A 112 -6.38 11.13 1.49
CA GLU A 112 -6.46 11.79 2.80
C GLU A 112 -6.53 10.78 3.95
N ALA A 113 -7.30 9.70 3.80
CA ALA A 113 -7.36 8.64 4.81
C ALA A 113 -5.97 7.98 5.01
N MET A 114 -5.24 7.70 3.93
CA MET A 114 -3.87 7.20 4.06
C MET A 114 -2.96 8.16 4.82
N LYS A 115 -3.00 9.45 4.49
CA LYS A 115 -2.17 10.47 5.16
C LYS A 115 -2.47 10.57 6.65
N GLN A 116 -3.72 10.42 7.07
CA GLN A 116 -4.11 10.42 8.49
C GLN A 116 -3.53 9.23 9.26
N HIS A 117 -3.20 8.14 8.55
CA HIS A 117 -2.61 6.93 9.13
C HIS A 117 -1.07 6.89 9.05
N LEU A 118 -0.43 7.97 8.59
CA LEU A 118 1.02 8.06 8.62
C LEU A 118 1.55 8.54 9.96
N ASN A 119 2.65 7.95 10.39
CA ASN A 119 3.52 8.50 11.42
C ASN A 119 4.29 9.71 10.87
N PRO A 120 4.82 10.60 11.72
CA PRO A 120 5.72 11.67 11.28
C PRO A 120 6.92 11.10 10.50
N GLY A 121 7.24 11.69 9.35
CA GLY A 121 8.30 11.19 8.45
C GLY A 121 7.89 9.98 7.60
N GLY A 122 6.63 9.57 7.69
CA GLY A 122 6.09 8.48 6.88
C GLY A 122 5.79 8.90 5.43
N SER A 123 5.75 7.91 4.53
CA SER A 123 5.50 8.13 3.12
C SER A 123 4.37 7.25 2.56
N VAL A 124 3.71 7.74 1.52
CA VAL A 124 2.77 6.98 0.70
C VAL A 124 3.38 6.75 -0.67
N THR A 125 3.37 5.51 -1.12
CA THR A 125 3.69 5.15 -2.50
C THR A 125 2.48 4.48 -3.14
N MET A 126 2.17 4.87 -4.38
CA MET A 126 1.03 4.35 -5.09
C MET A 126 1.42 4.05 -6.53
N TYR A 127 1.06 2.86 -7.00
CA TYR A 127 1.15 2.57 -8.42
C TYR A 127 -0.02 3.23 -9.16
N ILE A 128 0.31 4.07 -10.13
CA ILE A 128 -0.68 4.70 -11.01
C ILE A 128 -0.41 4.21 -12.42
N GLN A 129 -1.37 3.52 -12.99
CA GLN A 129 -1.28 3.05 -14.37
C GLN A 129 -1.52 4.21 -15.32
N LEU A 130 -0.56 4.48 -16.20
CA LEU A 130 -0.64 5.58 -17.16
C LEU A 130 -1.32 5.17 -18.47
N PHE A 131 -1.51 3.89 -18.71
CA PHE A 131 -2.22 3.37 -19.87
C PHE A 131 -3.72 3.57 -19.70
N GLU A 132 -4.38 4.06 -20.71
CA GLU A 132 -5.85 4.26 -20.74
C GLU A 132 -6.40 5.22 -19.67
N THR A 133 -5.52 5.99 -19.00
CA THR A 133 -5.89 7.04 -18.05
C THR A 133 -5.72 8.39 -18.71
N ASN A 134 -6.63 9.31 -18.50
CA ASN A 134 -6.47 10.67 -19.02
C ASN A 134 -5.47 11.46 -18.16
N GLU A 135 -4.78 12.40 -18.81
CA GLU A 135 -3.75 13.24 -18.20
C GLU A 135 -4.26 14.03 -16.96
N GLU A 136 -5.52 14.43 -16.97
CA GLU A 136 -6.14 15.19 -15.87
C GLU A 136 -6.30 14.33 -14.61
N ALA A 137 -6.70 13.06 -14.75
CA ALA A 137 -6.82 12.15 -13.62
C ALA A 137 -5.45 11.88 -12.97
N VAL A 138 -4.40 11.69 -13.78
CA VAL A 138 -3.03 11.53 -13.28
C VAL A 138 -2.56 12.78 -12.56
N LYS A 139 -2.75 13.97 -13.16
CA LYS A 139 -2.38 15.24 -12.54
C LYS A 139 -3.12 15.46 -11.22
N SER A 140 -4.39 15.12 -11.15
CA SER A 140 -5.19 15.24 -9.93
C SER A 140 -4.66 14.33 -8.82
N ALA A 141 -4.41 13.06 -9.12
CA ALA A 141 -3.87 12.10 -8.16
C ALA A 141 -2.49 12.53 -7.64
N VAL A 142 -1.59 12.96 -8.53
CA VAL A 142 -0.26 13.46 -8.17
C VAL A 142 -0.35 14.74 -7.33
N ALA A 143 -1.26 15.65 -7.66
CA ALA A 143 -1.46 16.88 -6.88
C ALA A 143 -1.93 16.58 -5.45
N GLU A 144 -2.83 15.62 -5.27
CA GLU A 144 -3.30 15.21 -3.93
C GLU A 144 -2.19 14.51 -3.13
N LEU A 145 -1.39 13.67 -3.76
CA LEU A 145 -0.27 12.99 -3.09
C LEU A 145 0.80 13.98 -2.60
N ARG A 146 1.01 15.08 -3.32
CA ARG A 146 2.00 16.12 -2.97
C ARG A 146 1.58 17.07 -1.85
N LYS A 147 0.31 17.14 -1.50
CA LYS A 147 -0.13 17.99 -0.39
C LYS A 147 0.44 17.45 0.92
N PRO A 148 1.00 18.31 1.79
CA PRO A 148 1.47 17.88 3.10
C PRO A 148 0.33 17.25 3.89
N GLY A 149 0.63 16.18 4.62
CA GLY A 149 -0.31 15.55 5.55
C GLY A 149 -0.66 16.49 6.71
N PRO A 150 -1.75 16.22 7.42
CA PRO A 150 -2.12 17.00 8.60
C PRO A 150 -0.99 16.94 9.63
N GLY A 151 -0.42 18.11 9.97
CA GLY A 151 0.66 18.25 10.95
C GLY A 151 2.07 18.41 10.37
N THR A 152 2.24 18.45 9.06
CA THR A 152 3.53 18.79 8.43
C THR A 152 3.51 20.28 8.08
N THR A 153 4.21 21.10 8.87
CA THR A 153 4.53 22.48 8.46
C THR A 153 5.56 22.43 7.35
N ALA A 154 5.30 23.16 6.27
CA ALA A 154 6.22 23.35 5.15
C ALA A 154 7.50 24.06 5.60
#